data_2690b9dea3faa4982f95a917c1dc518e
#
_entry.id   2690b9dea3faa4982f95a917c1dc518e
#
_cell.length_a   1.000
_cell.length_b   1.000
_cell.length_c   1.000
_cell.angle_alpha   90.00
_cell.angle_beta   90.00
_cell.angle_gamma   90.00
#
_symmetry.space_group_name_H-M   'P 1'
#
loop_
_entity.id
_entity.type
_entity.pdbx_description
1 polymer ?
#
loop_
_entity_poly.entity_id
_entity_poly.type
_entity_poly.pdbx_seq_one_letter_code
_entity_poly.pdbx_strand_id
1 'polypeptide(L)'
;MENKEYLISLLKKMPMLLFGLFLYSAGIVATLYSRLGMSPWEVFHMGIVNHTPLTLGQTSQITGLCILALSYFIGVIPGLASVMNMYFIGFFIDLIDRSGFYKTPDTILGKLSLLMLGILMIGWATFFYLKVQLGAGPRDGLMEGLVKKMNKPVWLIRGAIELTVL
;
A
#
# COMPACT_ATOMS: atom_id res chain seq x y z
N MET A 1 -29.33 -17.98 -6.29
CA MET A 1 -29.66 -16.72 -5.56
C MET A 1 -28.43 -16.20 -4.82
N GLU A 2 -27.69 -17.02 -4.16
CA GLU A 2 -26.48 -16.68 -3.37
C GLU A 2 -25.39 -15.91 -4.14
N ASN A 3 -25.07 -16.34 -5.37
CA ASN A 3 -24.07 -15.68 -6.22
C ASN A 3 -24.46 -14.24 -6.63
N LYS A 4 -25.75 -13.95 -6.79
CA LYS A 4 -26.23 -12.61 -7.15
C LYS A 4 -26.16 -11.65 -5.98
N GLU A 5 -26.49 -12.10 -4.78
CA GLU A 5 -26.38 -11.29 -3.55
C GLU A 5 -24.93 -11.01 -3.21
N TYR A 6 -24.03 -11.98 -3.37
CA TYR A 6 -22.60 -11.80 -3.21
C TYR A 6 -22.04 -10.75 -4.17
N LEU A 7 -22.41 -10.82 -5.46
CA LEU A 7 -21.97 -9.85 -6.46
C LEU A 7 -22.47 -8.43 -6.17
N ILE A 8 -23.72 -8.29 -5.73
CA ILE A 8 -24.29 -6.99 -5.33
C ILE A 8 -23.54 -6.44 -4.10
N SER A 9 -23.23 -7.28 -3.14
CA SER A 9 -22.44 -6.90 -1.96
C SER A 9 -21.04 -6.41 -2.35
N LEU A 10 -20.38 -7.12 -3.28
CA LEU A 10 -19.09 -6.71 -3.82
C LEU A 10 -19.16 -5.34 -4.49
N LEU A 11 -20.13 -5.15 -5.39
CA LEU A 11 -20.29 -3.88 -6.11
C LEU A 11 -20.52 -2.70 -5.16
N LYS A 12 -21.28 -2.89 -4.08
CA LYS A 12 -21.50 -1.86 -3.05
C LYS A 12 -20.23 -1.51 -2.27
N LYS A 13 -19.31 -2.45 -2.12
CA LYS A 13 -18.04 -2.27 -1.40
C LYS A 13 -16.95 -1.63 -2.27
N MET A 14 -17.02 -1.77 -3.59
CA MET A 14 -16.02 -1.29 -4.54
C MET A 14 -15.71 0.21 -4.43
N PRO A 15 -16.69 1.13 -4.39
CA PRO A 15 -16.37 2.57 -4.31
C PRO A 15 -15.56 2.92 -3.06
N MET A 16 -15.90 2.31 -1.92
CA MET A 16 -15.20 2.53 -0.66
C MET A 16 -13.78 1.96 -0.70
N LEU A 17 -13.59 0.78 -1.32
CA LEU A 17 -12.28 0.18 -1.52
C LEU A 17 -11.41 1.08 -2.41
N LEU A 18 -11.90 1.48 -3.58
CA LEU A 18 -11.16 2.35 -4.51
C LEU A 18 -10.82 3.71 -3.88
N PHE A 19 -11.76 4.30 -3.14
CA PHE A 19 -11.50 5.53 -2.41
C PHE A 19 -10.39 5.36 -1.36
N GLY A 20 -10.41 4.26 -0.60
CA GLY A 20 -9.35 3.92 0.34
C GLY A 20 -8.00 3.77 -0.34
N LEU A 21 -7.93 3.04 -1.46
CA LEU A 21 -6.69 2.85 -2.23
C LEU A 21 -6.16 4.17 -2.83
N PHE A 22 -7.06 5.01 -3.34
CA PHE A 22 -6.70 6.35 -3.82
C PHE A 22 -6.13 7.22 -2.69
N LEU A 23 -6.81 7.26 -1.55
CA LEU A 23 -6.37 8.03 -0.39
C LEU A 23 -5.02 7.51 0.16
N TYR A 24 -4.81 6.19 0.12
CA TYR A 24 -3.54 5.58 0.50
C TYR A 24 -2.40 6.05 -0.40
N SER A 25 -2.62 6.02 -1.71
CA SER A 25 -1.65 6.47 -2.71
C SER A 25 -1.35 7.97 -2.58
N ALA A 26 -2.39 8.78 -2.35
CA ALA A 26 -2.21 10.21 -2.12
C ALA A 26 -1.37 10.49 -0.86
N GLY A 27 -1.57 9.71 0.20
CA GLY A 27 -0.75 9.76 1.40
C GLY A 27 0.71 9.39 1.15
N ILE A 28 0.97 8.33 0.37
CA ILE A 28 2.34 7.93 -0.02
C ILE A 28 3.03 9.09 -0.77
N VAL A 29 2.37 9.65 -1.79
CA VAL A 29 2.95 10.75 -2.57
C VAL A 29 3.17 11.99 -1.70
N ALA A 30 2.27 12.31 -0.77
CA ALA A 30 2.45 13.41 0.17
C ALA A 30 3.69 13.22 1.07
N THR A 31 3.90 12.01 1.61
CA THR A 31 5.10 11.71 2.40
C THR A 31 6.37 11.80 1.56
N LEU A 32 6.36 11.35 0.31
CA LEU A 32 7.46 11.47 -0.63
C LEU A 32 7.86 12.95 -0.87
N TYR A 33 6.86 13.79 -1.18
CA TYR A 33 7.08 15.22 -1.44
C TYR A 33 7.41 16.03 -0.19
N SER A 34 7.19 15.51 1.01
CA SER A 34 7.64 16.14 2.26
C SER A 34 9.17 16.21 2.38
N ARG A 35 9.89 15.25 1.77
CA ARG A 35 11.35 15.04 1.85
C ARG A 35 11.88 14.96 3.29
N LEU A 36 11.06 14.54 4.25
CA LEU A 36 11.46 14.34 5.65
C LEU A 36 11.58 12.87 6.04
N GLY A 37 11.11 11.97 5.18
CA GLY A 37 11.15 10.54 5.38
C GLY A 37 9.99 9.84 4.69
N MET A 38 10.13 8.54 4.52
CA MET A 38 9.12 7.66 3.94
C MET A 38 9.20 6.30 4.63
N SER A 39 8.23 5.42 4.39
CA SER A 39 8.26 4.09 4.99
C SER A 39 9.36 3.22 4.38
N PRO A 40 9.81 2.15 5.08
CA PRO A 40 10.85 1.24 4.55
C PRO A 40 10.54 0.71 3.16
N TRP A 41 9.29 0.41 2.88
CA TRP A 41 8.85 -0.07 1.55
C TRP A 41 8.99 1.00 0.46
N GLU A 42 8.67 2.24 0.73
CA GLU A 42 8.85 3.34 -0.22
C GLU A 42 10.34 3.64 -0.43
N VAL A 43 11.18 3.51 0.61
CA VAL A 43 12.64 3.57 0.47
C VAL A 43 13.14 2.49 -0.48
N PHE A 44 12.70 1.25 -0.30
CA PHE A 44 13.01 0.13 -1.19
C PHE A 44 12.59 0.42 -2.64
N HIS A 45 11.35 0.88 -2.83
CA HIS A 45 10.84 1.22 -4.16
C HIS A 45 11.66 2.35 -4.81
N MET A 46 11.99 3.41 -4.06
CA MET A 46 12.83 4.50 -4.57
C MET A 46 14.24 4.05 -4.91
N GLY A 47 14.80 3.09 -4.15
CA GLY A 47 16.06 2.45 -4.50
C GLY A 47 16.01 1.81 -5.89
N ILE A 48 14.94 1.08 -6.21
CA ILE A 48 14.74 0.46 -7.54
C ILE A 48 14.55 1.53 -8.62
N VAL A 49 13.70 2.53 -8.37
CA VAL A 49 13.44 3.64 -9.31
C VAL A 49 14.73 4.38 -9.70
N ASN A 50 15.63 4.60 -8.74
CA ASN A 50 16.91 5.29 -9.01
C ASN A 50 17.86 4.51 -9.93
N HIS A 51 17.65 3.21 -10.10
CA HIS A 51 18.54 2.33 -10.91
C HIS A 51 17.82 1.71 -12.12
N THR A 52 16.56 2.00 -12.33
CA THR A 52 15.74 1.44 -13.43
C THR A 52 14.86 2.51 -14.07
N PRO A 53 14.36 2.31 -15.30
CA PRO A 53 13.41 3.24 -15.93
C PRO A 53 11.98 3.11 -15.40
N LEU A 54 11.75 2.37 -14.33
CA LEU A 54 10.42 2.13 -13.77
C LEU A 54 9.95 3.36 -12.98
N THR A 55 8.64 3.60 -12.98
CA THR A 55 8.02 4.58 -12.09
C THR A 55 7.86 4.02 -10.68
N LEU A 56 7.60 4.88 -9.70
CA LEU A 56 7.32 4.46 -8.33
C LEU A 56 6.09 3.54 -8.26
N GLY A 57 5.03 3.87 -9.02
CA GLY A 57 3.83 3.05 -9.10
C GLY A 57 4.09 1.68 -9.72
N GLN A 58 4.84 1.61 -10.84
CA GLN A 58 5.21 0.35 -11.46
C GLN A 58 6.07 -0.53 -10.54
N THR A 59 7.02 0.07 -9.85
CA THR A 59 7.85 -0.64 -8.87
C THR A 59 7.00 -1.20 -7.73
N SER A 60 6.06 -0.41 -7.21
CA SER A 60 5.10 -0.86 -6.19
C SER A 60 4.24 -2.02 -6.68
N GLN A 61 3.76 -1.99 -7.95
CA GLN A 61 2.97 -3.08 -8.54
C GLN A 61 3.79 -4.37 -8.68
N ILE A 62 5.00 -4.28 -9.22
CA ILE A 62 5.88 -5.45 -9.40
C ILE A 62 6.22 -6.06 -8.03
N THR A 63 6.63 -5.25 -7.07
CA THR A 63 6.92 -5.70 -5.70
C THR A 63 5.69 -6.34 -5.06
N GLY A 64 4.52 -5.70 -5.21
CA GLY A 64 3.27 -6.23 -4.72
C GLY A 64 2.91 -7.59 -5.33
N LEU A 65 3.13 -7.76 -6.63
CA LEU A 65 2.93 -9.04 -7.32
C LEU A 65 3.87 -10.13 -6.78
N CYS A 66 5.16 -9.81 -6.60
CA CYS A 66 6.13 -10.73 -6.01
C CYS A 66 5.73 -11.15 -4.59
N ILE A 67 5.25 -10.20 -3.78
CA ILE A 67 4.79 -10.47 -2.42
C ILE A 67 3.54 -11.35 -2.42
N LEU A 68 2.58 -11.11 -3.32
CA LEU A 68 1.37 -11.95 -3.45
C LEU A 68 1.75 -13.38 -3.85
N ALA A 69 2.66 -13.54 -4.80
CA ALA A 69 3.17 -14.85 -5.19
C ALA A 69 3.86 -15.57 -4.01
N LEU A 70 4.73 -14.86 -3.29
CA LEU A 70 5.39 -15.40 -2.09
C LEU A 70 4.37 -15.79 -1.02
N SER A 71 3.38 -14.96 -0.76
CA SER A 71 2.29 -15.24 0.20
C SER A 71 1.51 -16.49 -0.17
N TYR A 72 1.23 -16.68 -1.46
CA TYR A 72 0.56 -17.88 -1.96
C TYR A 72 1.37 -19.16 -1.68
N PHE A 73 2.69 -19.15 -1.92
CA PHE A 73 3.57 -20.28 -1.60
C PHE A 73 3.70 -20.55 -0.08
N ILE A 74 3.42 -19.56 0.75
CA ILE A 74 3.40 -19.71 2.20
C ILE A 74 2.03 -20.26 2.70
N GLY A 75 1.02 -20.31 1.82
CA GLY A 75 -0.32 -20.83 2.12
C GLY A 75 -1.34 -19.73 2.43
N VAL A 76 -1.05 -18.47 2.12
CA VAL A 76 -2.01 -17.36 2.23
C VAL A 76 -2.62 -17.09 0.86
N ILE A 77 -3.91 -17.36 0.72
CA ILE A 77 -4.64 -17.11 -0.53
C ILE A 77 -4.99 -15.61 -0.59
N PRO A 78 -4.50 -14.86 -1.59
CA PRO A 78 -4.82 -13.45 -1.75
C PRO A 78 -6.32 -13.24 -2.01
N GLY A 79 -6.93 -12.32 -1.28
CA GLY A 79 -8.31 -11.89 -1.55
C GLY A 79 -8.40 -10.89 -2.71
N LEU A 80 -9.63 -10.58 -3.12
CA LEU A 80 -9.86 -9.58 -4.18
C LEU A 80 -9.23 -8.22 -3.85
N ALA A 81 -9.38 -7.76 -2.61
CA ALA A 81 -8.79 -6.50 -2.18
C ALA A 81 -7.25 -6.54 -2.20
N SER A 82 -6.61 -7.71 -2.02
CA SER A 82 -5.16 -7.84 -2.12
C SER A 82 -4.66 -7.57 -3.54
N VAL A 83 -5.34 -8.12 -4.54
CA VAL A 83 -5.02 -7.91 -5.96
C VAL A 83 -5.31 -6.47 -6.37
N MET A 84 -6.45 -5.92 -5.94
CA MET A 84 -6.80 -4.53 -6.21
C MET A 84 -5.81 -3.55 -5.55
N ASN A 85 -5.40 -3.81 -4.32
CA ASN A 85 -4.40 -3.03 -3.61
C ASN A 85 -3.07 -3.01 -4.40
N MET A 86 -2.57 -4.18 -4.81
CA MET A 86 -1.36 -4.31 -5.60
C MET A 86 -1.40 -3.47 -6.87
N TYR A 87 -2.51 -3.51 -7.61
CA TYR A 87 -2.63 -2.81 -8.88
C TYR A 87 -2.95 -1.32 -8.70
N PHE A 88 -4.01 -0.98 -7.95
CA PHE A 88 -4.53 0.38 -7.89
C PHE A 88 -3.67 1.34 -7.07
N ILE A 89 -2.97 0.88 -6.03
CA ILE A 89 -2.04 1.76 -5.31
C ILE A 89 -0.97 2.27 -6.26
N GLY A 90 -0.31 1.40 -7.01
CA GLY A 90 0.71 1.83 -7.97
C GLY A 90 0.14 2.69 -9.09
N PHE A 91 -1.03 2.34 -9.62
CA PHE A 91 -1.71 3.16 -10.63
C PHE A 91 -2.02 4.59 -10.13
N PHE A 92 -2.58 4.71 -8.93
CA PHE A 92 -2.90 6.02 -8.35
C PHE A 92 -1.65 6.82 -7.93
N ILE A 93 -0.58 6.15 -7.49
CA ILE A 93 0.71 6.83 -7.22
C ILE A 93 1.17 7.53 -8.50
N ASP A 94 1.26 6.83 -9.63
CA ASP A 94 1.71 7.40 -10.89
C ASP A 94 0.76 8.48 -11.42
N LEU A 95 -0.54 8.30 -11.24
CA LEU A 95 -1.54 9.28 -11.65
C LEU A 95 -1.40 10.58 -10.86
N ILE A 96 -1.23 10.51 -9.54
CA ILE A 96 -1.09 11.67 -8.67
C ILE A 96 0.26 12.35 -8.88
N ASP A 97 1.34 11.58 -9.03
CA ASP A 97 2.67 12.10 -9.28
C ASP A 97 2.72 12.88 -10.60
N ARG A 98 2.20 12.28 -11.69
CA ARG A 98 2.11 12.95 -13.00
C ARG A 98 1.20 14.17 -13.03
N SER A 99 0.20 14.24 -12.16
CA SER A 99 -0.70 15.41 -12.09
C SER A 99 0.00 16.67 -11.61
N GLY A 100 1.16 16.55 -10.96
CA GLY A 100 1.88 17.67 -10.36
C GLY A 100 1.14 18.35 -9.21
N PHE A 101 0.14 17.67 -8.63
CA PHE A 101 -0.68 18.19 -7.52
C PHE A 101 0.15 18.49 -6.28
N TYR A 102 1.08 17.61 -5.93
CA TYR A 102 1.99 17.83 -4.80
C TYR A 102 3.26 18.54 -5.27
N LYS A 103 3.68 19.52 -4.49
CA LYS A 103 4.97 20.20 -4.62
C LYS A 103 5.69 20.15 -3.29
N THR A 104 7.01 20.02 -3.32
CA THR A 104 7.82 20.07 -2.10
C THR A 104 7.78 21.48 -1.53
N PRO A 105 7.32 21.68 -0.28
CA PRO A 105 7.32 22.97 0.35
C PRO A 105 8.77 23.46 0.65
N ASP A 106 9.01 24.76 0.56
CA ASP A 106 10.34 25.33 0.86
C ASP A 106 10.62 25.39 2.36
N THR A 107 9.57 25.57 3.18
CA THR A 107 9.71 25.72 4.63
C THR A 107 9.64 24.37 5.35
N ILE A 108 10.39 24.24 6.46
CA ILE A 108 10.35 23.05 7.29
C ILE A 108 8.95 22.78 7.87
N LEU A 109 8.22 23.84 8.23
CA LEU A 109 6.85 23.73 8.72
C LEU A 109 5.92 23.18 7.63
N GLY A 110 6.05 23.64 6.39
CA GLY A 110 5.30 23.11 5.25
C GLY A 110 5.62 21.64 4.99
N LYS A 111 6.89 21.23 5.07
CA LYS A 111 7.30 19.82 4.94
C LYS A 111 6.71 18.96 6.04
N LEU A 112 6.76 19.41 7.30
CA LEU A 112 6.15 18.71 8.44
C LEU A 112 4.64 18.60 8.29
N SER A 113 3.97 19.68 7.87
CA SER A 113 2.51 19.65 7.63
C SER A 113 2.15 18.64 6.54
N LEU A 114 2.93 18.60 5.45
CA LEU A 114 2.70 17.65 4.35
C LEU A 114 2.96 16.20 4.79
N LEU A 115 4.00 15.97 5.60
CA LEU A 115 4.28 14.65 6.19
C LEU A 115 3.13 14.19 7.09
N MET A 116 2.68 15.05 8.00
CA MET A 116 1.57 14.73 8.91
C MET A 116 0.28 14.46 8.14
N LEU A 117 -0.02 15.28 7.13
CA LEU A 117 -1.16 15.05 6.25
C LEU A 117 -1.06 13.67 5.57
N GLY A 118 0.10 13.33 5.00
CA GLY A 118 0.32 12.03 4.37
C GLY A 118 0.10 10.86 5.33
N ILE A 119 0.63 10.95 6.55
CA ILE A 119 0.45 9.90 7.58
C ILE A 119 -1.03 9.76 7.96
N LEU A 120 -1.74 10.87 8.16
CA LEU A 120 -3.17 10.85 8.47
C LEU A 120 -3.99 10.24 7.32
N MET A 121 -3.67 10.60 6.07
CA MET A 121 -4.32 10.02 4.89
C MET A 121 -4.11 8.51 4.81
N ILE A 122 -2.90 8.01 5.05
CA ILE A 122 -2.61 6.57 5.09
C ILE A 122 -3.40 5.88 6.21
N GLY A 123 -3.49 6.49 7.39
CA GLY A 123 -4.27 5.95 8.50
C GLY A 123 -5.76 5.82 8.17
N TRP A 124 -6.38 6.88 7.64
CA TRP A 124 -7.77 6.86 7.19
C TRP A 124 -8.02 5.88 6.03
N ALA A 125 -7.09 5.85 5.08
CA ALA A 125 -7.13 4.92 3.96
C ALA A 125 -7.14 3.46 4.43
N THR A 126 -6.28 3.14 5.40
CA THR A 126 -6.21 1.82 6.01
C THR A 126 -7.54 1.44 6.67
N PHE A 127 -8.19 2.38 7.37
CA PHE A 127 -9.52 2.15 7.93
C PHE A 127 -10.56 1.80 6.86
N PHE A 128 -10.66 2.60 5.77
CA PHE A 128 -11.61 2.33 4.69
C PHE A 128 -11.34 1.00 4.00
N TYR A 129 -10.08 0.72 3.73
CA TYR A 129 -9.64 -0.50 3.06
C TYR A 129 -9.94 -1.75 3.91
N LEU A 130 -9.60 -1.75 5.21
CA LEU A 130 -9.84 -2.89 6.09
C LEU A 130 -11.34 -3.11 6.38
N LYS A 131 -12.13 -2.04 6.47
CA LYS A 131 -13.58 -2.11 6.70
C LYS A 131 -14.32 -2.91 5.64
N VAL A 132 -13.80 -2.96 4.43
CA VAL A 132 -14.40 -3.70 3.30
C VAL A 132 -14.33 -5.23 3.48
N GLN A 133 -13.35 -5.74 4.22
CA GLN A 133 -13.16 -7.19 4.52
C GLN A 133 -13.08 -8.08 3.27
N LEU A 134 -12.42 -7.64 2.22
CA LEU A 134 -12.20 -8.39 0.97
C LEU A 134 -10.77 -8.95 0.83
N GLY A 135 -10.02 -9.00 1.92
CA GLY A 135 -8.64 -9.48 1.99
C GLY A 135 -7.67 -8.42 2.52
N ALA A 136 -6.54 -8.86 3.04
CA ALA A 136 -5.45 -8.00 3.49
C ALA A 136 -4.60 -7.53 2.30
N GLY A 137 -3.89 -6.39 2.44
CA GLY A 137 -2.91 -5.96 1.44
C GLY A 137 -1.80 -6.99 1.25
N PRO A 138 -1.04 -6.92 0.14
CA PRO A 138 0.05 -7.88 -0.10
C PRO A 138 1.02 -7.99 1.08
N ARG A 139 1.46 -6.87 1.63
CA ARG A 139 2.41 -6.79 2.75
C ARG A 139 1.82 -7.35 4.04
N ASP A 140 0.57 -7.00 4.33
CA ASP A 140 -0.13 -7.48 5.53
C ASP A 140 -0.45 -8.98 5.44
N GLY A 141 -0.83 -9.45 4.25
CA GLY A 141 -1.05 -10.87 3.99
C GLY A 141 0.22 -11.70 4.17
N LEU A 142 1.36 -11.22 3.66
CA LEU A 142 2.66 -11.86 3.88
C LEU A 142 2.99 -11.93 5.37
N MET A 143 2.85 -10.81 6.08
CA MET A 143 3.09 -10.73 7.52
C MET A 143 2.20 -11.72 8.28
N GLU A 144 0.90 -11.74 8.01
CA GLU A 144 -0.05 -12.66 8.66
C GLU A 144 0.31 -14.13 8.41
N GLY A 145 0.69 -14.47 7.16
CA GLY A 145 1.12 -15.81 6.79
C GLY A 145 2.38 -16.25 7.55
N LEU A 146 3.36 -15.37 7.63
CA LEU A 146 4.60 -15.65 8.37
C LEU A 146 4.36 -15.78 9.87
N VAL A 147 3.51 -14.92 10.45
CA VAL A 147 3.11 -15.00 11.87
C VAL A 147 2.51 -16.38 12.17
N LYS A 148 1.57 -16.84 11.34
CA LYS A 148 0.93 -18.17 11.50
C LYS A 148 1.92 -19.31 11.33
N LYS A 149 2.77 -19.24 10.29
CA LYS A 149 3.72 -20.33 9.96
C LYS A 149 4.87 -20.43 10.96
N MET A 150 5.39 -19.30 11.43
CA MET A 150 6.53 -19.28 12.36
C MET A 150 6.13 -19.27 13.83
N ASN A 151 4.84 -19.11 14.13
CA ASN A 151 4.31 -18.96 15.50
C ASN A 151 5.06 -17.90 16.31
N LYS A 152 5.33 -16.74 15.68
CA LYS A 152 6.03 -15.60 16.28
C LYS A 152 5.11 -14.39 16.39
N PRO A 153 5.35 -13.48 17.33
CA PRO A 153 4.52 -12.30 17.49
C PRO A 153 4.63 -11.35 16.29
N VAL A 154 3.54 -10.64 16.00
CA VAL A 154 3.41 -9.72 14.85
C VAL A 154 4.55 -8.70 14.80
N TRP A 155 4.91 -8.09 15.94
CA TRP A 155 5.95 -7.06 15.99
C TRP A 155 7.33 -7.56 15.52
N LEU A 156 7.66 -8.84 15.83
CA LEU A 156 8.92 -9.44 15.41
C LEU A 156 8.95 -9.70 13.90
N ILE A 157 7.88 -10.29 13.36
CA ILE A 157 7.77 -10.58 11.93
C ILE A 157 7.74 -9.29 11.12
N ARG A 158 6.94 -8.30 11.56
CA ARG A 158 6.87 -6.99 10.90
C ARG A 158 8.23 -6.28 10.93
N GLY A 159 8.89 -6.23 12.08
CA GLY A 159 10.22 -5.64 12.20
C GLY A 159 11.25 -6.34 11.31
N ALA A 160 11.24 -7.67 11.23
CA ALA A 160 12.13 -8.42 10.36
C ALA A 160 11.87 -8.11 8.87
N ILE A 161 10.61 -8.06 8.42
CA ILE A 161 10.25 -7.69 7.05
C ILE A 161 10.73 -6.26 6.75
N GLU A 162 10.41 -5.30 7.61
CA GLU A 162 10.78 -3.89 7.41
C GLU A 162 12.29 -3.66 7.39
N LEU A 163 13.05 -4.39 8.21
CA LEU A 163 14.52 -4.36 8.16
C LEU A 163 15.11 -5.01 6.90
N THR A 164 14.41 -5.99 6.32
CA THR A 164 14.91 -6.67 5.10
C THR A 164 14.75 -5.79 3.86
N VAL A 165 13.77 -4.91 3.84
CA VAL A 165 13.48 -4.01 2.71
C VAL A 165 14.10 -2.61 2.86
N LEU A 166 14.74 -2.31 3.99
CA LEU A 166 15.42 -1.05 4.23
C LEU A 166 16.84 -1.06 3.68
#